data_e43e6016d5ef6e4c865edd5021595f50
#
_entry.id   e43e6016d5ef6e4c865edd5021595f50
#
_cell.length_a   1.000
_cell.length_b   1.000
_cell.length_c   1.000
_cell.angle_alpha   90.00
_cell.angle_beta   90.00
_cell.angle_gamma   90.00
#
_symmetry.space_group_name_H-M   'P 1'
#
loop_
_entity.id
_entity.type
_entity.pdbx_description
1 polymer ?
#
loop_
_entity_poly.entity_id
_entity_poly.type
_entity_poly.pdbx_seq_one_letter_code
_entity_poly.pdbx_strand_id
1 'polypeptide(L)'
;MAIKTNQAIKISQKHLLGIQDLSINDVNLILDEANSFIKVNQSKNKKVDVLRGKTQINLFFEPSTRTQSSFELAGKRLGADVMSMNISNSAIKKGETLIDTAMTLNAMHPDIIVIRHQDSGACNLLSQKVNSVSYTHLRAHETSID
;
A
#
# COMPACT_ATOMS: atom_id res chain seq x y z
N MET A 1 -6.09 -26.37 10.81
CA MET A 1 -6.28 -25.50 11.98
C MET A 1 -7.01 -24.27 11.47
N ALA A 2 -8.30 -24.15 11.78
CA ALA A 2 -9.12 -23.03 11.33
C ALA A 2 -8.61 -21.75 12.01
N ILE A 3 -8.19 -20.76 11.23
CA ILE A 3 -7.98 -19.41 11.73
C ILE A 3 -9.37 -18.93 12.16
N LYS A 4 -9.56 -18.80 13.47
CA LYS A 4 -10.78 -18.20 14.00
C LYS A 4 -10.92 -16.82 13.36
N THR A 5 -11.96 -16.62 12.60
CA THR A 5 -12.46 -15.32 12.14
C THR A 5 -12.85 -14.54 13.40
N ASN A 6 -11.87 -14.02 14.09
CA ASN A 6 -12.09 -13.00 15.10
C ASN A 6 -12.38 -11.68 14.37
N GLN A 7 -13.32 -10.94 14.93
CA GLN A 7 -13.78 -9.60 14.55
C GLN A 7 -12.73 -8.85 13.73
N ALA A 8 -13.13 -8.39 12.54
CA ALA A 8 -12.23 -7.70 11.62
C ALA A 8 -11.43 -6.65 12.39
N ILE A 9 -10.15 -6.95 12.59
CA ILE A 9 -9.19 -6.06 13.21
C ILE A 9 -9.11 -4.85 12.30
N LYS A 10 -9.63 -3.72 12.75
CA LYS A 10 -9.75 -2.51 11.95
C LYS A 10 -8.86 -1.44 12.54
N ILE A 11 -7.89 -0.99 11.78
CA ILE A 11 -7.17 0.25 12.09
C ILE A 11 -8.13 1.43 12.05
N SER A 12 -7.88 2.44 12.89
CA SER A 12 -8.72 3.62 13.02
C SER A 12 -8.77 4.48 11.75
N GLN A 13 -7.73 4.41 10.93
CA GLN A 13 -7.57 5.20 9.72
C GLN A 13 -7.98 4.43 8.46
N LYS A 14 -8.66 5.12 7.53
CA LYS A 14 -8.96 4.59 6.20
C LYS A 14 -7.71 4.51 5.32
N HIS A 15 -6.86 5.52 5.39
CA HIS A 15 -5.63 5.64 4.62
C HIS A 15 -4.43 5.64 5.57
N LEU A 16 -3.38 4.92 5.23
CA LEU A 16 -2.13 4.92 5.97
C LEU A 16 -1.13 5.84 5.26
N LEU A 17 -1.11 7.10 5.63
CA LEU A 17 -0.29 8.14 5.00
C LEU A 17 0.95 8.51 5.82
N GLY A 18 1.00 8.10 7.06
CA GLY A 18 2.10 8.34 7.99
C GLY A 18 1.80 7.70 9.33
N ILE A 19 2.79 7.68 10.21
CA ILE A 19 2.63 7.09 11.55
C ILE A 19 2.02 8.05 12.58
N GLN A 20 2.06 9.36 12.30
CA GLN A 20 1.56 10.40 13.22
C GLN A 20 0.05 10.29 13.47
N ASP A 21 -0.70 9.73 12.53
CA ASP A 21 -2.16 9.58 12.62
C ASP A 21 -2.58 8.23 13.22
N LEU A 22 -1.61 7.36 13.53
CA LEU A 22 -1.87 6.06 14.13
C LEU A 22 -1.86 6.14 15.65
N SER A 23 -2.83 5.48 16.29
CA SER A 23 -2.78 5.24 17.72
C SER A 23 -1.75 4.16 18.07
N ILE A 24 -1.32 4.10 19.33
CA ILE A 24 -0.46 3.01 19.82
C ILE A 24 -1.12 1.65 19.58
N ASN A 25 -2.43 1.58 19.75
CA ASN A 25 -3.19 0.36 19.49
C ASN A 25 -3.12 -0.06 18.00
N ASP A 26 -3.23 0.89 17.07
CA ASP A 26 -3.10 0.62 15.64
C ASP A 26 -1.71 0.07 15.31
N VAL A 27 -0.66 0.66 15.88
CA VAL A 27 0.73 0.22 15.67
C VAL A 27 0.93 -1.20 16.20
N ASN A 28 0.50 -1.46 17.43
CA ASN A 28 0.60 -2.80 18.03
C ASN A 28 -0.15 -3.83 17.19
N LEU A 29 -1.32 -3.48 16.70
CA LEU A 29 -2.15 -4.33 15.86
C LEU A 29 -1.42 -4.70 14.55
N ILE A 30 -0.81 -3.72 13.89
CA ILE A 30 -0.03 -3.94 12.66
C ILE A 30 1.16 -4.86 12.94
N LEU A 31 1.87 -4.66 14.06
CA LEU A 31 3.02 -5.48 14.43
C LEU A 31 2.63 -6.90 14.78
N ASP A 32 1.54 -7.10 15.51
CA ASP A 32 1.03 -8.42 15.87
C ASP A 32 0.59 -9.19 14.62
N GLU A 33 -0.09 -8.52 13.70
CA GLU A 33 -0.48 -9.11 12.43
C GLU A 33 0.74 -9.47 11.58
N ALA A 34 1.72 -8.58 11.50
CA ALA A 34 2.99 -8.85 10.80
C ALA A 34 3.70 -10.09 11.37
N ASN A 35 3.73 -10.24 12.70
CA ASN A 35 4.30 -11.42 13.36
C ASN A 35 3.54 -12.70 13.02
N SER A 36 2.23 -12.65 12.86
CA SER A 36 1.43 -13.80 12.45
C SER A 36 1.81 -14.30 11.06
N PHE A 37 2.12 -13.38 10.14
CA PHE A 37 2.53 -13.71 8.76
C PHE A 37 3.96 -14.25 8.64
N ILE A 38 4.82 -14.11 9.66
CA ILE A 38 6.15 -14.76 9.66
C ILE A 38 6.00 -16.27 9.49
N LYS A 39 5.07 -16.87 10.22
CA LYS A 39 4.79 -18.32 10.14
C LYS A 39 4.29 -18.74 8.77
N VAL A 40 3.43 -17.94 8.15
CA VAL A 40 2.95 -18.16 6.78
C VAL A 40 4.11 -18.10 5.79
N ASN A 41 5.00 -17.11 5.94
CA ASN A 41 6.16 -16.94 5.07
C ASN A 41 7.17 -18.10 5.17
N GLN A 42 7.23 -18.76 6.32
CA GLN A 42 8.10 -19.92 6.57
C GLN A 42 7.46 -21.25 6.19
N SER A 43 6.15 -21.27 5.94
CA SER A 43 5.42 -22.48 5.60
C SER A 43 5.70 -22.96 4.17
N LYS A 44 5.38 -24.22 3.89
CA LYS A 44 5.51 -24.80 2.55
C LYS A 44 4.58 -24.09 1.54
N ASN A 45 3.34 -23.78 1.95
CA ASN A 45 2.41 -22.99 1.17
C ASN A 45 2.38 -21.56 1.75
N LYS A 46 2.94 -20.61 1.01
CA LYS A 46 3.06 -19.21 1.42
C LYS A 46 1.90 -18.35 0.96
N LYS A 47 0.87 -18.94 0.35
CA LYS A 47 -0.27 -18.22 -0.20
C LYS A 47 -1.50 -18.40 0.69
N VAL A 48 -2.19 -17.29 0.95
CA VAL A 48 -3.47 -17.25 1.65
C VAL A 48 -4.48 -16.45 0.82
N ASP A 49 -5.77 -16.63 1.06
CA ASP A 49 -6.85 -16.05 0.24
C ASP A 49 -7.54 -14.84 0.90
N VAL A 50 -6.82 -14.13 1.77
CA VAL A 50 -7.37 -12.98 2.52
C VAL A 50 -7.83 -11.85 1.60
N LEU A 51 -7.09 -11.61 0.51
CA LEU A 51 -7.39 -10.56 -0.48
C LEU A 51 -7.87 -11.13 -1.82
N ARG A 52 -8.44 -12.33 -1.82
CA ARG A 52 -8.97 -12.94 -3.05
C ARG A 52 -10.07 -12.06 -3.65
N GLY A 53 -9.96 -11.79 -4.95
CA GLY A 53 -10.88 -10.92 -5.68
C GLY A 53 -10.67 -9.43 -5.44
N LYS A 54 -9.61 -9.05 -4.69
CA LYS A 54 -9.19 -7.67 -4.48
C LYS A 54 -8.06 -7.29 -5.43
N THR A 55 -8.06 -6.03 -5.85
CA THR A 55 -7.04 -5.46 -6.74
C THR A 55 -6.14 -4.52 -5.96
N GLN A 56 -4.83 -4.77 -6.03
CA GLN A 56 -3.79 -3.91 -5.48
C GLN A 56 -2.98 -3.28 -6.61
N ILE A 57 -2.87 -1.95 -6.60
CA ILE A 57 -2.00 -1.20 -7.51
C ILE A 57 -0.83 -0.62 -6.72
N ASN A 58 0.40 -0.94 -7.14
CA ASN A 58 1.60 -0.32 -6.63
C ASN A 58 2.01 0.80 -7.61
N LEU A 59 1.89 2.05 -7.16
CA LEU A 59 2.12 3.25 -7.96
C LEU A 59 3.40 3.94 -7.51
N PHE A 60 4.46 3.83 -8.28
CA PHE A 60 5.77 4.35 -7.94
C PHE A 60 6.19 5.44 -8.90
N PHE A 61 6.41 6.64 -8.37
CA PHE A 61 6.90 7.82 -9.11
C PHE A 61 8.42 7.96 -9.03
N GLU A 62 9.07 7.19 -8.17
CA GLU A 62 10.51 7.10 -8.08
C GLU A 62 10.96 5.63 -7.96
N PRO A 63 12.15 5.27 -8.47
CA PRO A 63 12.63 3.90 -8.41
C PRO A 63 12.81 3.43 -6.96
N SER A 64 12.24 2.27 -6.64
CA SER A 64 12.45 1.61 -5.36
C SER A 64 12.19 0.11 -5.49
N THR A 65 13.17 -0.59 -5.99
CA THR A 65 13.06 -2.03 -6.28
C THR A 65 12.68 -2.85 -5.04
N ARG A 66 13.32 -2.61 -3.90
CA ARG A 66 13.03 -3.37 -2.66
C ARG A 66 11.61 -3.14 -2.17
N THR A 67 11.18 -1.88 -2.08
CA THR A 67 9.84 -1.53 -1.59
C THR A 67 8.76 -2.06 -2.54
N GLN A 68 8.91 -1.83 -3.83
CA GLN A 68 7.97 -2.29 -4.83
C GLN A 68 7.83 -3.82 -4.80
N SER A 69 8.96 -4.54 -4.77
CA SER A 69 8.97 -6.01 -4.73
C SER A 69 8.33 -6.54 -3.44
N SER A 70 8.55 -5.88 -2.30
CA SER A 70 7.96 -6.28 -1.02
C SER A 70 6.43 -6.19 -1.05
N PHE A 71 5.89 -5.08 -1.52
CA PHE A 71 4.43 -4.91 -1.62
C PHE A 71 3.81 -5.80 -2.70
N GLU A 72 4.49 -5.98 -3.82
CA GLU A 72 4.03 -6.88 -4.87
C GLU A 72 3.95 -8.32 -4.37
N LEU A 73 5.01 -8.79 -3.71
CA LEU A 73 5.04 -10.13 -3.15
C LEU A 73 4.00 -10.33 -2.05
N ALA A 74 3.83 -9.34 -1.17
CA ALA A 74 2.83 -9.38 -0.11
C ALA A 74 1.41 -9.50 -0.68
N GLY A 75 1.04 -8.66 -1.64
CA GLY A 75 -0.28 -8.70 -2.26
C GLY A 75 -0.55 -10.06 -2.95
N LYS A 76 0.42 -10.57 -3.70
CA LYS A 76 0.31 -11.88 -4.35
C LYS A 76 0.17 -13.03 -3.36
N ARG A 77 0.89 -12.99 -2.23
CA ARG A 77 0.77 -14.01 -1.17
C ARG A 77 -0.56 -13.95 -0.44
N LEU A 78 -1.14 -12.76 -0.34
CA LEU A 78 -2.48 -12.56 0.24
C LEU A 78 -3.62 -12.90 -0.73
N GLY A 79 -3.32 -13.23 -1.99
CA GLY A 79 -4.31 -13.63 -2.98
C GLY A 79 -4.88 -12.50 -3.82
N ALA A 80 -4.34 -11.28 -3.70
CA ALA A 80 -4.77 -10.14 -4.53
C ALA A 80 -4.29 -10.25 -5.98
N ASP A 81 -5.02 -9.63 -6.89
CA ASP A 81 -4.52 -9.25 -8.20
C ASP A 81 -3.65 -8.02 -8.04
N VAL A 82 -2.36 -8.16 -8.35
CA VAL A 82 -1.37 -7.10 -8.13
C VAL A 82 -0.83 -6.58 -9.45
N MET A 83 -0.89 -5.26 -9.61
CA MET A 83 -0.29 -4.55 -10.72
C MET A 83 0.68 -3.50 -10.19
N SER A 84 1.90 -3.46 -10.72
CA SER A 84 2.89 -2.43 -10.41
C SER A 84 3.06 -1.49 -11.60
N MET A 85 2.93 -0.19 -11.32
CA MET A 85 3.07 0.89 -12.31
C MET A 85 4.21 1.81 -11.88
N ASN A 86 5.17 1.97 -12.79
CA ASN A 86 6.24 2.95 -12.62
C ASN A 86 5.93 4.15 -13.53
N ILE A 87 5.69 5.30 -12.90
CA ILE A 87 5.48 6.54 -13.63
C ILE A 87 6.81 7.24 -13.75
N SER A 88 7.37 7.19 -14.97
CA SER A 88 8.63 7.85 -15.27
C SER A 88 8.46 9.38 -15.36
N ASN A 89 9.56 10.11 -15.16
CA ASN A 89 9.60 11.56 -15.39
C ASN A 89 9.13 11.97 -16.81
N SER A 90 9.09 11.04 -17.76
CA SER A 90 8.59 11.30 -19.11
C SER A 90 7.07 11.50 -19.15
N ALA A 91 6.28 10.84 -18.31
CA ALA A 91 4.84 11.07 -18.23
C ALA A 91 4.54 12.46 -17.62
N ILE A 92 5.29 12.86 -16.58
CA ILE A 92 5.21 14.20 -15.98
C ILE A 92 5.61 15.28 -17.02
N LYS A 93 6.65 15.02 -17.81
CA LYS A 93 7.09 15.93 -18.90
C LYS A 93 6.05 16.07 -20.03
N LYS A 94 5.14 15.10 -20.19
CA LYS A 94 4.03 15.14 -21.15
C LYS A 94 2.79 15.89 -20.62
N GLY A 95 2.86 16.47 -19.39
CA GLY A 95 1.78 17.25 -18.80
C GLY A 95 0.71 16.44 -18.09
N GLU A 96 0.96 15.15 -17.81
CA GLU A 96 0.08 14.36 -16.98
C GLU A 96 0.13 14.84 -15.53
N THR A 97 -1.03 15.18 -14.98
CA THR A 97 -1.18 15.66 -13.60
C THR A 97 -1.47 14.49 -12.64
N LEU A 98 -1.25 14.72 -11.34
CA LEU A 98 -1.67 13.76 -10.31
C LEU A 98 -3.19 13.50 -10.33
N ILE A 99 -3.97 14.49 -10.73
CA ILE A 99 -5.43 14.36 -10.87
C ILE A 99 -5.77 13.40 -12.03
N ASP A 100 -5.09 13.52 -13.16
CA ASP A 100 -5.27 12.61 -14.30
C ASP A 100 -4.92 11.16 -13.89
N THR A 101 -3.83 11.00 -13.14
CA THR A 101 -3.46 9.70 -12.57
C THR A 101 -4.54 9.16 -11.64
N ALA A 102 -5.10 9.99 -10.75
CA ALA A 102 -6.18 9.59 -9.86
C ALA A 102 -7.45 9.15 -10.61
N MET A 103 -7.80 9.86 -11.66
CA MET A 103 -8.95 9.51 -12.53
C MET A 103 -8.73 8.16 -13.23
N THR A 104 -7.54 7.92 -13.73
CA THR A 104 -7.16 6.66 -14.36
C THR A 104 -7.24 5.51 -13.35
N LEU A 105 -6.71 5.71 -12.14
CA LEU A 105 -6.77 4.73 -11.06
C LEU A 105 -8.23 4.42 -10.67
N ASN A 106 -9.07 5.45 -10.50
CA ASN A 106 -10.48 5.25 -10.16
C ASN A 106 -11.23 4.45 -11.23
N ALA A 107 -10.90 4.64 -12.51
CA ALA A 107 -11.49 3.86 -13.60
C ALA A 107 -11.13 2.37 -13.56
N MET A 108 -10.01 2.01 -12.93
CA MET A 108 -9.59 0.63 -12.72
C MET A 108 -10.23 -0.03 -11.48
N HIS A 109 -10.94 0.74 -10.66
CA HIS A 109 -11.59 0.28 -9.42
C HIS A 109 -10.68 -0.54 -8.49
N PRO A 110 -9.47 -0.08 -8.13
CA PRO A 110 -8.62 -0.80 -7.19
C PRO A 110 -9.21 -0.76 -5.78
N ASP A 111 -8.94 -1.81 -5.01
CA ASP A 111 -9.27 -1.85 -3.58
C ASP A 111 -8.17 -1.21 -2.73
N ILE A 112 -6.91 -1.41 -3.15
CA ILE A 112 -5.71 -0.96 -2.43
C ILE A 112 -4.77 -0.27 -3.40
N ILE A 113 -4.25 0.89 -3.00
CA ILE A 113 -3.18 1.58 -3.73
C ILE A 113 -1.99 1.78 -2.80
N VAL A 114 -0.82 1.35 -3.23
CA VAL A 114 0.46 1.61 -2.57
C VAL A 114 1.20 2.66 -3.37
N ILE A 115 1.50 3.81 -2.75
CA ILE A 115 2.04 4.98 -3.45
C ILE A 115 3.43 5.31 -2.90
N ARG A 116 4.38 5.55 -3.80
CA ARG A 116 5.65 6.19 -3.48
C ARG A 116 5.85 7.41 -4.37
N HIS A 117 5.99 8.57 -3.77
CA HIS A 117 6.18 9.83 -4.44
C HIS A 117 7.27 10.66 -3.75
N GLN A 118 8.01 11.45 -4.50
CA GLN A 118 9.06 12.32 -3.98
C GLN A 118 8.50 13.55 -3.23
N ASP A 119 7.30 14.00 -3.60
CA ASP A 119 6.67 15.18 -2.99
C ASP A 119 5.72 14.74 -1.87
N SER A 120 5.92 15.27 -0.66
CA SER A 120 5.18 14.88 0.54
C SER A 120 3.66 15.10 0.43
N GLY A 121 3.22 16.13 -0.26
CA GLY A 121 1.79 16.45 -0.45
C GLY A 121 1.07 15.57 -1.48
N ALA A 122 1.81 14.90 -2.37
CA ALA A 122 1.23 14.14 -3.48
C ALA A 122 0.38 12.96 -3.01
N CYS A 123 0.86 12.21 -2.04
CA CYS A 123 0.14 11.06 -1.50
C CYS A 123 -1.15 11.47 -0.77
N ASN A 124 -1.12 12.58 -0.05
CA ASN A 124 -2.31 13.13 0.59
C ASN A 124 -3.34 13.58 -0.46
N LEU A 125 -2.91 14.28 -1.51
CA LEU A 125 -3.79 14.69 -2.61
C LEU A 125 -4.43 13.48 -3.29
N LEU A 126 -3.64 12.46 -3.61
CA LEU A 126 -4.15 11.23 -4.23
C LEU A 126 -5.15 10.52 -3.33
N SER A 127 -4.89 10.41 -2.01
CA SER A 127 -5.82 9.76 -1.08
C SER A 127 -7.19 10.43 -1.02
N GLN A 128 -7.26 11.74 -1.26
CA GLN A 128 -8.53 12.49 -1.32
C GLN A 128 -9.28 12.31 -2.65
N LYS A 129 -8.59 11.92 -3.71
CA LYS A 129 -9.15 11.81 -5.07
C LYS A 129 -9.44 10.38 -5.49
N VAL A 130 -8.80 9.40 -4.85
CA VAL A 130 -9.05 7.99 -5.15
C VAL A 130 -10.10 7.40 -4.20
N ASN A 131 -10.92 6.48 -4.71
CA ASN A 131 -11.97 5.82 -3.92
C ASN A 131 -11.47 4.64 -3.08
N SER A 132 -10.26 4.17 -3.37
CA SER A 132 -9.60 3.04 -2.72
C SER A 132 -8.91 3.41 -1.39
N VAL A 133 -8.48 2.40 -0.65
CA VAL A 133 -7.59 2.58 0.50
C VAL A 133 -6.16 2.85 0.00
N SER A 134 -5.51 3.87 0.54
CA SER A 134 -4.17 4.27 0.11
C SER A 134 -3.15 4.02 1.21
N TYR A 135 -2.02 3.43 0.83
CA TYR A 135 -0.85 3.27 1.67
C TYR A 135 0.31 4.07 1.09
N THR A 136 0.96 4.87 1.92
CA THR A 136 2.12 5.66 1.53
C THR A 136 3.37 5.07 2.13
N HIS A 137 4.42 4.93 1.34
CA HIS A 137 5.75 4.65 1.85
C HIS A 137 6.51 5.99 1.99
N LEU A 138 6.85 6.34 3.23
CA LEU A 138 7.62 7.54 3.52
C LEU A 138 9.07 7.40 3.02
N ARG A 139 9.62 8.49 2.53
CA ARG A 139 11.04 8.60 2.17
C ARG A 139 11.92 8.34 3.40
N ALA A 140 13.00 7.59 3.21
CA ALA A 140 14.01 7.36 4.26
C ALA A 140 14.73 8.64 4.74
N HIS A 141 14.53 9.78 4.08
CA HIS A 141 15.17 11.06 4.40
C HIS A 141 14.38 11.94 5.38
N GLU A 142 13.15 11.58 5.72
CA GLU A 142 12.36 12.36 6.68
C GLU A 142 12.63 11.98 8.15
N THR A 143 13.55 11.05 8.39
CA THR A 143 14.00 10.64 9.74
C THR A 143 15.34 11.21 10.15
N SER A 144 15.94 12.10 9.35
CA SER A 144 17.10 12.89 9.77
C SER A 144 16.61 13.99 10.71
N ILE A 145 16.57 13.67 12.00
CA ILE A 145 16.48 14.66 13.05
C ILE A 145 17.90 15.20 13.19
N ASP A 146 18.13 16.43 12.71
CA ASP A 146 19.29 17.23 13.09
C ASP A 146 19.16 17.69 14.55
#